data_243b03c754714040030e83f9a6898204
#
_entry.id   243b03c754714040030e83f9a6898204
#
_cell.length_a   1.000
_cell.length_b   1.000
_cell.length_c   1.000
_cell.angle_alpha   90.00
_cell.angle_beta   90.00
_cell.angle_gamma   90.00
#
_symmetry.space_group_name_H-M   'P 1'
#
loop_
_entity.id
_entity.type
_entity.pdbx_description
1 polymer ?
#
loop_
_entity_poly.entity_id
_entity_poly.type
_entity_poly.pdbx_seq_one_letter_code
_entity_poly.pdbx_strand_id
1 'polypeptide(L)'
;MPVRLLALLWLLVSAALIWSSWPQIGTLAGWDPDDALRLVQLRDFLNGQSWFDTTQYRMNRPDGAPMHWSRLVEVPLALLILILRPLTGQMWAEILAGIAVPLLLLGWISYMLAGIATKIASREAGVAAALITLSSGALLLQLRPMRIDHHGWQIAMAVLALSTLFRTDVRKAGILLGLALAVWLHISLEGAPMTAAFFLFLGFGWVRGSAVQGRLFWTITSFTVCTVLLFFGTQAQGLYAATYCDTISPPHMFAIASAALVMIPATYVHPDRWEIRLGAAALAGGLALALLLAMAPQCVGGAFGGMDPLVRTYWYSNVTEGLPIWHQPWRVALNLSAGLVAGAISWFLLSARLRGDARRQLLTIGFFVFFGVLLSLLVVRTISVATAFAIPVTASFIAVLFRAYRQAKIPARRIGLIAAILVLLVPGAAISS
;
A
#
# COMPACT_ATOMS: atom_id res chain seq x y z
N MET A 1 6.64 2.28 21.51
CA MET A 1 6.99 3.74 21.41
C MET A 1 5.97 4.53 22.22
N PRO A 2 6.33 5.63 22.91
CA PRO A 2 5.35 6.51 23.54
C PRO A 2 4.49 7.19 22.46
N VAL A 3 3.17 6.99 22.52
CA VAL A 3 2.23 7.58 21.54
C VAL A 3 2.36 9.10 21.47
N ARG A 4 2.62 9.74 22.63
CA ARG A 4 2.84 11.20 22.72
C ARG A 4 4.02 11.69 21.87
N LEU A 5 5.13 10.96 21.85
CA LEU A 5 6.31 11.32 21.02
C LEU A 5 5.98 11.18 19.54
N LEU A 6 5.30 10.10 19.12
CA LEU A 6 4.86 9.94 17.75
C LEU A 6 3.92 11.08 17.32
N ALA A 7 2.94 11.40 18.15
CA ALA A 7 2.01 12.48 17.87
C ALA A 7 2.73 13.82 17.71
N LEU A 8 3.70 14.14 18.59
CA LEU A 8 4.49 15.36 18.47
C LEU A 8 5.29 15.41 17.17
N LEU A 9 6.02 14.33 16.83
CA LEU A 9 6.78 14.26 15.59
C LEU A 9 5.87 14.39 14.36
N TRP A 10 4.74 13.70 14.37
CA TRP A 10 3.75 13.80 13.30
C TRP A 10 3.17 15.22 13.18
N LEU A 11 2.84 15.89 14.27
CA LEU A 11 2.35 17.27 14.24
C LEU A 11 3.40 18.24 13.67
N LEU A 12 4.67 18.12 14.08
CA LEU A 12 5.75 18.95 13.56
C LEU A 12 5.96 18.77 12.05
N VAL A 13 5.99 17.51 11.58
CA VAL A 13 6.12 17.23 10.16
C VAL A 13 4.87 17.65 9.39
N SER A 14 3.68 17.46 9.96
CA SER A 14 2.43 17.92 9.34
C SER A 14 2.42 19.45 9.17
N ALA A 15 2.86 20.21 10.17
CA ALA A 15 3.00 21.66 10.06
C ALA A 15 3.98 22.08 8.95
N ALA A 16 5.13 21.40 8.86
CA ALA A 16 6.11 21.67 7.79
C ALA A 16 5.54 21.32 6.41
N LEU A 17 4.81 20.20 6.27
CA LEU A 17 4.15 19.80 5.02
C LEU A 17 3.04 20.78 4.62
N ILE A 18 2.22 21.25 5.56
CA ILE A 18 1.22 22.28 5.28
C ILE A 18 1.90 23.55 4.78
N TRP A 19 2.97 23.99 5.44
CA TRP A 19 3.72 25.15 5.02
C TRP A 19 4.30 25.00 3.61
N SER A 20 4.95 23.88 3.32
CA SER A 20 5.56 23.64 2.01
C SER A 20 4.53 23.41 0.88
N SER A 21 3.32 22.99 1.21
CA SER A 21 2.21 22.75 0.26
C SER A 21 1.26 23.94 0.14
N TRP A 22 1.58 25.09 0.73
CA TRP A 22 0.68 26.25 0.79
C TRP A 22 0.19 26.73 -0.58
N PRO A 23 1.02 26.76 -1.65
CA PRO A 23 0.54 27.13 -2.99
C PRO A 23 -0.59 26.23 -3.50
N GLN A 24 -0.50 24.92 -3.31
CA GLN A 24 -1.53 23.94 -3.70
C GLN A 24 -2.79 24.08 -2.82
N ILE A 25 -2.60 24.25 -1.53
CA ILE A 25 -3.69 24.45 -0.56
C ILE A 25 -4.50 25.70 -0.90
N GLY A 26 -3.84 26.83 -1.11
CA GLY A 26 -4.49 28.12 -1.36
C GLY A 26 -5.27 28.18 -2.68
N THR A 27 -4.91 27.35 -3.65
CA THR A 27 -5.57 27.29 -4.96
C THR A 27 -6.49 26.08 -5.13
N LEU A 28 -6.61 25.21 -4.11
CA LEU A 28 -7.29 23.90 -4.22
C LEU A 28 -6.75 23.06 -5.38
N ALA A 29 -5.49 23.26 -5.74
CA ALA A 29 -4.83 22.51 -6.78
C ALA A 29 -4.33 21.16 -6.23
N GLY A 30 -4.62 20.08 -6.94
CA GLY A 30 -3.95 18.80 -6.72
C GLY A 30 -2.49 18.83 -7.19
N TRP A 31 -1.78 17.75 -6.92
CA TRP A 31 -0.38 17.58 -7.37
C TRP A 31 -0.29 17.02 -8.79
N ASP A 32 -1.37 16.37 -9.23
CA ASP A 32 -1.51 15.83 -10.56
C ASP A 32 -2.99 15.83 -11.03
N PRO A 33 -3.25 15.41 -12.27
CA PRO A 33 -4.61 15.33 -12.82
C PRO A 33 -5.55 14.39 -12.02
N ASP A 34 -5.03 13.35 -11.38
CA ASP A 34 -5.85 12.38 -10.64
C ASP A 34 -6.43 13.01 -9.37
N ASP A 35 -5.66 13.84 -8.66
CA ASP A 35 -6.16 14.62 -7.53
C ASP A 35 -7.28 15.57 -7.96
N ALA A 36 -7.08 16.27 -9.09
CA ALA A 36 -8.08 17.20 -9.64
C ALA A 36 -9.36 16.47 -10.05
N LEU A 37 -9.23 15.35 -10.75
CA LEU A 37 -10.37 14.50 -11.13
C LEU A 37 -11.12 13.99 -9.90
N ARG A 38 -10.39 13.54 -8.89
CA ARG A 38 -10.98 13.05 -7.62
C ARG A 38 -11.76 14.14 -6.90
N LEU A 39 -11.26 15.38 -6.87
CA LEU A 39 -11.99 16.51 -6.28
C LEU A 39 -13.27 16.83 -7.04
N VAL A 40 -13.24 16.76 -8.38
CA VAL A 40 -14.43 16.96 -9.22
C VAL A 40 -15.47 15.86 -8.96
N GLN A 41 -15.06 14.60 -8.94
CA GLN A 41 -15.96 13.47 -8.64
C GLN A 41 -16.60 13.61 -7.26
N LEU A 42 -15.82 14.02 -6.25
CA LEU A 42 -16.30 14.26 -4.89
C LEU A 42 -17.33 15.40 -4.85
N ARG A 43 -17.10 16.50 -5.55
CA ARG A 43 -18.06 17.62 -5.67
C ARG A 43 -19.36 17.20 -6.33
N ASP A 44 -19.27 16.43 -7.43
CA ASP A 44 -20.46 15.92 -8.12
C ASP A 44 -21.29 15.01 -7.23
N PHE A 45 -20.62 14.11 -6.48
CA PHE A 45 -21.27 13.25 -5.48
C PHE A 45 -21.95 14.06 -4.37
N LEU A 46 -21.26 15.02 -3.78
CA LEU A 46 -21.82 15.88 -2.72
C LEU A 46 -22.95 16.82 -3.21
N ASN A 47 -23.04 17.06 -4.51
CA ASN A 47 -24.10 17.81 -5.16
C ASN A 47 -25.24 16.94 -5.72
N GLY A 48 -25.28 15.65 -5.36
CA GLY A 48 -26.44 14.79 -5.64
C GLY A 48 -26.23 13.76 -6.75
N GLN A 49 -25.04 13.63 -7.34
CA GLN A 49 -24.76 12.49 -8.21
C GLN A 49 -24.85 11.18 -7.38
N SER A 50 -25.50 10.16 -7.95
CA SER A 50 -25.68 8.88 -7.26
C SER A 50 -24.35 8.25 -6.84
N TRP A 51 -24.35 7.55 -5.71
CA TRP A 51 -23.20 6.74 -5.28
C TRP A 51 -22.71 5.77 -6.35
N PHE A 52 -23.63 5.16 -7.08
CA PHE A 52 -23.36 4.20 -8.15
C PHE A 52 -23.14 4.82 -9.52
N ASP A 53 -23.24 6.15 -9.65
CA ASP A 53 -22.92 6.87 -10.88
C ASP A 53 -21.57 7.59 -10.72
N THR A 54 -20.54 7.03 -11.34
CA THR A 54 -19.20 7.64 -11.36
C THR A 54 -18.87 8.35 -12.67
N THR A 55 -19.88 8.55 -13.53
CA THR A 55 -19.69 9.16 -14.86
C THR A 55 -19.29 10.62 -14.75
N GLN A 56 -18.24 11.00 -15.48
CA GLN A 56 -17.84 12.40 -15.66
C GLN A 56 -18.48 12.99 -16.89
N TYR A 57 -19.62 13.67 -16.70
CA TYR A 57 -20.42 14.25 -17.77
C TYR A 57 -19.78 15.49 -18.44
N ARG A 58 -18.67 16.02 -17.87
CA ARG A 58 -17.86 17.08 -18.50
C ARG A 58 -16.93 16.55 -19.57
N MET A 59 -16.64 15.24 -19.55
CA MET A 59 -15.79 14.53 -20.51
C MET A 59 -16.67 13.79 -21.51
N ASN A 60 -16.21 13.65 -22.77
CA ASN A 60 -16.87 12.85 -23.81
C ASN A 60 -18.38 13.18 -23.96
N ARG A 61 -18.73 14.47 -24.12
CA ARG A 61 -20.13 14.89 -24.25
C ARG A 61 -20.74 14.39 -25.55
N PRO A 62 -22.04 14.02 -25.56
CA PRO A 62 -23.04 14.14 -24.48
C PRO A 62 -23.06 12.97 -23.50
N ASP A 63 -22.44 11.82 -23.81
CA ASP A 63 -22.64 10.55 -23.10
C ASP A 63 -21.92 10.50 -21.75
N GLY A 64 -20.89 11.33 -21.58
CA GLY A 64 -20.00 11.29 -20.42
C GLY A 64 -18.91 10.22 -20.56
N ALA A 65 -17.99 10.21 -19.61
CA ALA A 65 -16.94 9.19 -19.48
C ALA A 65 -17.16 8.43 -18.17
N PRO A 66 -17.64 7.16 -18.19
CA PRO A 66 -17.80 6.38 -16.98
C PRO A 66 -16.45 6.09 -16.36
N MET A 67 -16.27 6.50 -15.09
CA MET A 67 -15.08 6.18 -14.30
C MET A 67 -15.31 4.86 -13.61
N HIS A 68 -14.42 3.90 -13.83
CA HIS A 68 -14.59 2.54 -13.30
C HIS A 68 -13.98 2.33 -11.91
N TRP A 69 -13.31 3.34 -11.35
CA TRP A 69 -12.77 3.28 -9.99
C TRP A 69 -13.85 3.56 -8.94
N SER A 70 -13.76 2.83 -7.83
CA SER A 70 -14.72 2.98 -6.74
C SER A 70 -14.55 4.31 -5.98
N ARG A 71 -15.65 4.78 -5.38
CA ARG A 71 -15.66 5.97 -4.50
C ARG A 71 -15.08 5.72 -3.09
N LEU A 72 -14.51 4.55 -2.82
CA LEU A 72 -14.02 4.20 -1.47
C LEU A 72 -13.06 5.24 -0.89
N VAL A 73 -12.15 5.78 -1.71
CA VAL A 73 -11.18 6.79 -1.28
C VAL A 73 -11.82 8.17 -1.07
N GLU A 74 -12.99 8.41 -1.64
CA GLU A 74 -13.74 9.65 -1.49
C GLU A 74 -14.52 9.69 -0.15
N VAL A 75 -14.87 8.53 0.43
CA VAL A 75 -15.69 8.44 1.64
C VAL A 75 -15.13 9.27 2.81
N PRO A 76 -13.85 9.16 3.20
CA PRO A 76 -13.31 9.96 4.30
C PRO A 76 -13.29 11.46 4.00
N LEU A 77 -13.04 11.84 2.74
CA LEU A 77 -13.09 13.23 2.30
C LEU A 77 -14.52 13.77 2.37
N ALA A 78 -15.49 13.02 1.82
CA ALA A 78 -16.90 13.39 1.84
C ALA A 78 -17.42 13.56 3.26
N LEU A 79 -17.11 12.63 4.17
CA LEU A 79 -17.51 12.71 5.58
C LEU A 79 -16.96 13.96 6.25
N LEU A 80 -15.68 14.27 6.07
CA LEU A 80 -15.08 15.48 6.65
C LEU A 80 -15.69 16.75 6.06
N ILE A 81 -15.91 16.80 4.75
CA ILE A 81 -16.54 17.97 4.11
C ILE A 81 -17.96 18.17 4.63
N LEU A 82 -18.76 17.11 4.73
CA LEU A 82 -20.13 17.20 5.24
C LEU A 82 -20.18 17.71 6.70
N ILE A 83 -19.22 17.29 7.53
CA ILE A 83 -19.12 17.74 8.94
C ILE A 83 -18.65 19.20 9.01
N LEU A 84 -17.68 19.60 8.21
CA LEU A 84 -17.03 20.91 8.29
C LEU A 84 -17.79 22.00 7.52
N ARG A 85 -18.46 21.66 6.42
CA ARG A 85 -19.14 22.63 5.53
C ARG A 85 -20.12 23.56 6.24
N PRO A 86 -20.95 23.12 7.20
CA PRO A 86 -21.84 24.01 7.93
C PRO A 86 -21.11 25.08 8.77
N LEU A 87 -19.86 24.79 9.18
CA LEU A 87 -19.06 25.65 10.06
C LEU A 87 -18.11 26.57 9.28
N THR A 88 -17.56 26.11 8.18
CA THR A 88 -16.45 26.77 7.47
C THR A 88 -16.79 27.19 6.03
N GLY A 89 -17.94 26.77 5.52
CA GLY A 89 -18.28 26.90 4.10
C GLY A 89 -17.59 25.85 3.22
N GLN A 90 -18.02 25.74 1.96
CA GLN A 90 -17.60 24.69 1.03
C GLN A 90 -16.07 24.68 0.79
N MET A 91 -15.52 25.84 0.45
CA MET A 91 -14.09 25.97 0.09
C MET A 91 -13.17 25.52 1.24
N TRP A 92 -13.40 26.03 2.44
CA TRP A 92 -12.58 25.66 3.60
C TRP A 92 -12.79 24.22 4.05
N ALA A 93 -14.00 23.67 3.91
CA ALA A 93 -14.26 22.26 4.18
C ALA A 93 -13.46 21.35 3.26
N GLU A 94 -13.38 21.66 1.96
CA GLU A 94 -12.57 20.94 0.98
C GLU A 94 -11.06 21.05 1.28
N ILE A 95 -10.59 22.26 1.59
CA ILE A 95 -9.19 22.50 1.98
C ILE A 95 -8.82 21.66 3.21
N LEU A 96 -9.63 21.76 4.27
CA LEU A 96 -9.37 21.04 5.52
C LEU A 96 -9.42 19.51 5.33
N ALA A 97 -10.35 19.01 4.53
CA ALA A 97 -10.40 17.58 4.20
C ALA A 97 -9.17 17.14 3.37
N GLY A 98 -8.78 17.94 2.36
CA GLY A 98 -7.60 17.69 1.54
C GLY A 98 -6.27 17.77 2.31
N ILE A 99 -6.23 18.47 3.43
CA ILE A 99 -5.10 18.49 4.36
C ILE A 99 -5.18 17.29 5.32
N ALA A 100 -6.33 17.09 5.96
CA ALA A 100 -6.46 16.17 7.08
C ALA A 100 -6.34 14.71 6.66
N VAL A 101 -6.98 14.29 5.56
CA VAL A 101 -7.01 12.88 5.16
C VAL A 101 -5.61 12.34 4.86
N PRO A 102 -4.77 12.95 3.99
CA PRO A 102 -3.42 12.45 3.75
C PRO A 102 -2.53 12.46 4.99
N LEU A 103 -2.62 13.51 5.82
CA LEU A 103 -1.82 13.59 7.04
C LEU A 103 -2.23 12.58 8.11
N LEU A 104 -3.52 12.29 8.26
CA LEU A 104 -4.00 11.24 9.15
C LEU A 104 -3.55 9.86 8.67
N LEU A 105 -3.56 9.60 7.35
CA LEU A 105 -2.99 8.39 6.78
C LEU A 105 -1.49 8.28 7.07
N LEU A 106 -0.73 9.36 6.90
CA LEU A 106 0.71 9.40 7.23
C LEU A 106 0.95 9.05 8.71
N GLY A 107 0.17 9.63 9.62
CA GLY A 107 0.24 9.33 11.04
C GLY A 107 -0.10 7.88 11.35
N TRP A 108 -1.13 7.33 10.72
CA TRP A 108 -1.55 5.94 10.90
C TRP A 108 -0.51 4.95 10.37
N ILE A 109 0.03 5.18 9.16
CA ILE A 109 1.11 4.38 8.58
C ILE A 109 2.34 4.42 9.51
N SER A 110 2.73 5.60 9.97
CA SER A 110 3.86 5.77 10.89
C SER A 110 3.65 5.00 12.20
N TYR A 111 2.44 5.04 12.76
CA TYR A 111 2.09 4.27 13.96
C TYR A 111 2.22 2.76 13.75
N MET A 112 1.71 2.24 12.63
CA MET A 112 1.79 0.81 12.33
C MET A 112 3.24 0.35 12.11
N LEU A 113 4.04 1.09 11.33
CA LEU A 113 5.43 0.75 11.05
C LEU A 113 6.30 0.82 12.32
N ALA A 114 6.08 1.84 13.16
CA ALA A 114 6.71 1.94 14.47
C ALA A 114 6.34 0.76 15.38
N GLY A 115 5.09 0.32 15.34
CA GLY A 115 4.61 -0.86 16.05
C GLY A 115 5.31 -2.15 15.61
N ILE A 116 5.44 -2.35 14.30
CA ILE A 116 6.16 -3.51 13.72
C ILE A 116 7.62 -3.48 14.16
N ALA A 117 8.33 -2.36 13.99
CA ALA A 117 9.74 -2.22 14.34
C ALA A 117 9.98 -2.41 15.84
N THR A 118 9.08 -1.88 16.70
CA THR A 118 9.13 -2.09 18.15
C THR A 118 9.04 -3.56 18.52
N LYS A 119 8.16 -4.30 17.84
CA LYS A 119 7.93 -5.72 18.12
C LYS A 119 9.10 -6.61 17.66
N ILE A 120 9.72 -6.26 16.53
CA ILE A 120 10.82 -7.04 15.95
C ILE A 120 12.13 -6.82 16.72
N ALA A 121 12.40 -5.58 17.16
CA ALA A 121 13.70 -5.23 17.70
C ALA A 121 13.63 -4.53 19.08
N SER A 122 13.10 -3.29 19.13
CA SER A 122 13.08 -2.51 20.37
C SER A 122 12.26 -1.22 20.24
N ARG A 123 12.07 -0.50 21.36
CA ARG A 123 11.42 0.82 21.37
C ARG A 123 12.19 1.86 20.54
N GLU A 124 13.52 1.80 20.54
CA GLU A 124 14.38 2.69 19.74
C GLU A 124 14.16 2.43 18.25
N ALA A 125 14.00 1.17 17.85
CA ALA A 125 13.63 0.84 16.47
C ALA A 125 12.25 1.42 16.10
N GLY A 126 11.29 1.39 17.02
CA GLY A 126 10.00 2.03 16.81
C GLY A 126 10.09 3.55 16.58
N VAL A 127 10.94 4.24 17.34
CA VAL A 127 11.20 5.68 17.13
C VAL A 127 11.88 5.92 15.80
N ALA A 128 12.89 5.13 15.46
CA ALA A 128 13.59 5.25 14.18
C ALA A 128 12.63 5.00 13.00
N ALA A 129 11.72 4.01 13.10
CA ALA A 129 10.72 3.74 12.06
C ALA A 129 9.77 4.94 11.86
N ALA A 130 9.32 5.57 12.95
CA ALA A 130 8.50 6.77 12.86
C ALA A 130 9.25 7.92 12.17
N LEU A 131 10.50 8.17 12.55
CA LEU A 131 11.33 9.21 11.92
C LEU A 131 11.54 8.94 10.44
N ILE A 132 11.91 7.71 10.04
CA ILE A 132 12.09 7.35 8.62
C ILE A 132 10.77 7.53 7.86
N THR A 133 9.64 7.09 8.41
CA THR A 133 8.33 7.25 7.76
C THR A 133 8.01 8.72 7.49
N LEU A 134 8.23 9.57 8.50
CA LEU A 134 7.92 10.99 8.46
C LEU A 134 8.96 11.82 7.66
N SER A 135 10.07 11.22 7.22
CA SER A 135 11.11 11.85 6.38
C SER A 135 11.28 11.19 5.02
N SER A 136 10.58 10.09 4.74
CA SER A 136 10.72 9.35 3.48
C SER A 136 10.09 10.10 2.31
N GLY A 137 10.91 10.55 1.36
CA GLY A 137 10.44 11.22 0.15
C GLY A 137 9.42 10.37 -0.63
N ALA A 138 9.66 9.06 -0.77
CA ALA A 138 8.75 8.15 -1.46
C ALA A 138 7.36 8.06 -0.82
N LEU A 139 7.26 8.21 0.52
CA LEU A 139 5.98 8.23 1.23
C LEU A 139 5.35 9.63 1.22
N LEU A 140 6.14 10.67 1.47
CA LEU A 140 5.65 12.04 1.54
C LEU A 140 5.09 12.52 0.20
N LEU A 141 5.63 12.07 -0.94
CA LEU A 141 5.07 12.34 -2.26
C LEU A 141 3.61 11.89 -2.38
N GLN A 142 3.21 10.81 -1.69
CA GLN A 142 1.87 10.22 -1.75
C GLN A 142 0.98 10.59 -0.56
N LEU A 143 1.50 11.31 0.43
CA LEU A 143 0.81 11.56 1.72
C LEU A 143 0.90 13.03 2.17
N ARG A 144 1.33 13.94 1.29
CA ARG A 144 1.37 15.39 1.55
C ARG A 144 -0.02 16.02 1.38
N PRO A 145 -0.29 17.20 1.97
CA PRO A 145 -1.56 17.92 1.79
C PRO A 145 -1.96 18.07 0.32
N MET A 146 -3.24 17.95 0.03
CA MET A 146 -3.85 17.98 -1.32
C MET A 146 -3.51 16.79 -2.23
N ARG A 147 -2.78 15.78 -1.74
CA ARG A 147 -2.65 14.48 -2.40
C ARG A 147 -3.81 13.58 -1.98
N ILE A 148 -4.93 13.68 -2.67
CA ILE A 148 -6.22 13.06 -2.30
C ILE A 148 -6.57 11.84 -3.16
N ASP A 149 -5.67 11.43 -4.03
CA ASP A 149 -5.84 10.25 -4.85
C ASP A 149 -5.77 8.93 -4.04
N HIS A 150 -5.70 7.82 -4.75
CA HIS A 150 -5.76 6.48 -4.16
C HIS A 150 -4.42 5.95 -3.62
N HIS A 151 -3.27 6.55 -3.97
CA HIS A 151 -1.94 5.98 -3.64
C HIS A 151 -1.65 5.95 -2.14
N GLY A 152 -2.01 7.01 -1.40
CA GLY A 152 -1.86 7.03 0.07
C GLY A 152 -2.64 5.89 0.74
N TRP A 153 -3.83 5.58 0.25
CA TRP A 153 -4.65 4.48 0.72
C TRP A 153 -4.07 3.11 0.38
N GLN A 154 -3.47 2.94 -0.80
CA GLN A 154 -2.76 1.71 -1.16
C GLN A 154 -1.63 1.40 -0.17
N ILE A 155 -0.80 2.41 0.17
CA ILE A 155 0.27 2.27 1.15
C ILE A 155 -0.30 1.89 2.52
N ALA A 156 -1.38 2.55 2.95
CA ALA A 156 -2.03 2.28 4.23
C ALA A 156 -2.56 0.84 4.33
N MET A 157 -3.23 0.35 3.28
CA MET A 157 -3.73 -1.03 3.24
C MET A 157 -2.59 -2.06 3.18
N ALA A 158 -1.54 -1.79 2.42
CA ALA A 158 -0.35 -2.63 2.36
C ALA A 158 0.33 -2.78 3.74
N VAL A 159 0.53 -1.65 4.45
CA VAL A 159 1.13 -1.64 5.79
C VAL A 159 0.20 -2.29 6.81
N LEU A 160 -1.11 -2.08 6.71
CA LEU A 160 -2.10 -2.77 7.54
C LEU A 160 -1.99 -4.29 7.32
N ALA A 161 -1.97 -4.76 6.07
CA ALA A 161 -1.81 -6.16 5.72
C ALA A 161 -0.52 -6.74 6.32
N LEU A 162 0.63 -6.08 6.12
CA LEU A 162 1.90 -6.50 6.72
C LEU A 162 1.82 -6.58 8.24
N SER A 163 1.19 -5.60 8.91
CA SER A 163 1.08 -5.53 10.37
C SER A 163 0.35 -6.73 10.97
N THR A 164 -0.58 -7.32 10.22
CA THR A 164 -1.37 -8.48 10.68
C THR A 164 -0.51 -9.72 10.86
N LEU A 165 0.58 -9.87 10.09
CA LEU A 165 1.46 -11.03 10.17
C LEU A 165 2.18 -11.13 11.52
N PHE A 166 2.30 -10.02 12.24
CA PHE A 166 2.92 -9.93 13.54
C PHE A 166 1.92 -10.00 14.72
N ARG A 167 0.63 -10.19 14.46
CA ARG A 167 -0.39 -10.37 15.49
C ARG A 167 -0.44 -11.82 15.98
N THR A 168 -0.71 -12.01 17.26
CA THR A 168 -0.78 -13.34 17.89
C THR A 168 -2.15 -14.00 17.72
N ASP A 169 -3.23 -13.22 17.75
CA ASP A 169 -4.60 -13.71 17.51
C ASP A 169 -4.77 -14.07 16.03
N VAL A 170 -4.73 -15.37 15.76
CA VAL A 170 -4.76 -15.94 14.41
C VAL A 170 -6.04 -15.57 13.66
N ARG A 171 -7.20 -15.62 14.34
CA ARG A 171 -8.51 -15.32 13.74
C ARG A 171 -8.62 -13.85 13.39
N LYS A 172 -8.41 -12.95 14.35
CA LYS A 172 -8.48 -11.50 14.12
C LYS A 172 -7.45 -11.04 13.11
N ALA A 173 -6.24 -11.60 13.15
CA ALA A 173 -5.20 -11.31 12.18
C ALA A 173 -5.59 -11.74 10.76
N GLY A 174 -6.16 -12.95 10.60
CA GLY A 174 -6.64 -13.44 9.31
C GLY A 174 -7.79 -12.59 8.76
N ILE A 175 -8.81 -12.32 9.58
CA ILE A 175 -9.94 -11.47 9.18
C ILE A 175 -9.42 -10.08 8.74
N LEU A 176 -8.59 -9.44 9.54
CA LEU A 176 -8.10 -8.10 9.23
C LEU A 176 -7.21 -8.09 7.98
N LEU A 177 -6.41 -9.14 7.76
CA LEU A 177 -5.61 -9.29 6.54
C LEU A 177 -6.52 -9.40 5.31
N GLY A 178 -7.52 -10.28 5.33
CA GLY A 178 -8.45 -10.44 4.21
C GLY A 178 -9.21 -9.15 3.89
N LEU A 179 -9.69 -8.43 4.92
CA LEU A 179 -10.33 -7.12 4.75
C LEU A 179 -9.36 -6.10 4.12
N ALA A 180 -8.13 -5.99 4.62
CA ALA A 180 -7.13 -5.06 4.09
C ALA A 180 -6.81 -5.33 2.62
N LEU A 181 -6.64 -6.61 2.24
CA LEU A 181 -6.37 -7.00 0.86
C LEU A 181 -7.58 -6.75 -0.06
N ALA A 182 -8.80 -7.04 0.38
CA ALA A 182 -10.02 -6.79 -0.39
C ALA A 182 -10.22 -5.28 -0.64
N VAL A 183 -10.09 -4.45 0.40
CA VAL A 183 -10.16 -2.98 0.27
C VAL A 183 -9.07 -2.47 -0.65
N TRP A 184 -7.84 -2.97 -0.53
CA TRP A 184 -6.73 -2.57 -1.41
C TRP A 184 -7.05 -2.82 -2.88
N LEU A 185 -7.54 -4.02 -3.24
CA LEU A 185 -7.88 -4.35 -4.63
C LEU A 185 -9.06 -3.52 -5.17
N HIS A 186 -10.01 -3.12 -4.32
CA HIS A 186 -11.13 -2.26 -4.72
C HIS A 186 -10.73 -0.78 -4.84
N ILE A 187 -9.66 -0.38 -4.19
CA ILE A 187 -9.04 0.93 -4.38
C ILE A 187 -8.26 0.95 -5.71
N SER A 188 -7.44 -0.08 -5.94
CA SER A 188 -6.65 -0.21 -7.17
C SER A 188 -6.17 -1.65 -7.35
N LEU A 189 -6.39 -2.22 -8.51
CA LEU A 189 -5.93 -3.56 -8.86
C LEU A 189 -4.39 -3.66 -8.99
N GLU A 190 -3.67 -2.54 -8.96
CA GLU A 190 -2.21 -2.53 -8.84
C GLU A 190 -1.70 -3.25 -7.58
N GLY A 191 -2.54 -3.36 -6.56
CA GLY A 191 -2.27 -4.18 -5.37
C GLY A 191 -2.30 -5.68 -5.62
N ALA A 192 -2.78 -6.17 -6.79
CA ALA A 192 -2.99 -7.59 -7.03
C ALA A 192 -1.71 -8.44 -6.95
N PRO A 193 -0.55 -8.03 -7.52
CA PRO A 193 0.67 -8.81 -7.39
C PRO A 193 1.14 -8.95 -5.94
N MET A 194 1.02 -7.88 -5.15
CA MET A 194 1.38 -7.94 -3.73
C MET A 194 0.34 -8.74 -2.92
N THR A 195 -0.95 -8.65 -3.25
CA THR A 195 -1.99 -9.51 -2.67
C THR A 195 -1.71 -10.98 -2.95
N ALA A 196 -1.31 -11.32 -4.16
CA ALA A 196 -0.87 -12.66 -4.51
C ALA A 196 0.34 -13.09 -3.67
N ALA A 197 1.31 -12.20 -3.42
CA ALA A 197 2.45 -12.49 -2.55
C ALA A 197 2.02 -12.81 -1.10
N PHE A 198 1.00 -12.13 -0.56
CA PHE A 198 0.43 -12.48 0.76
C PHE A 198 -0.19 -13.87 0.76
N PHE A 199 -0.98 -14.22 -0.24
CA PHE A 199 -1.56 -15.57 -0.36
C PHE A 199 -0.50 -16.64 -0.60
N LEU A 200 0.53 -16.39 -1.40
CA LEU A 200 1.67 -17.30 -1.59
C LEU A 200 2.41 -17.53 -0.29
N PHE A 201 2.68 -16.48 0.49
CA PHE A 201 3.35 -16.60 1.78
C PHE A 201 2.55 -17.45 2.77
N LEU A 202 1.26 -17.18 2.91
CA LEU A 202 0.38 -17.94 3.79
C LEU A 202 0.15 -19.38 3.29
N GLY A 203 -0.06 -19.54 1.99
CA GLY A 203 -0.24 -20.84 1.34
C GLY A 203 0.98 -21.74 1.48
N PHE A 204 2.17 -21.19 1.26
CA PHE A 204 3.42 -21.92 1.48
C PHE A 204 3.57 -22.38 2.95
N GLY A 205 3.27 -21.49 3.91
CA GLY A 205 3.26 -21.85 5.32
C GLY A 205 2.24 -22.96 5.63
N TRP A 206 1.04 -22.89 5.05
CA TRP A 206 -0.01 -23.90 5.22
C TRP A 206 0.39 -25.25 4.62
N VAL A 207 0.95 -25.28 3.42
CA VAL A 207 1.45 -26.52 2.78
C VAL A 207 2.50 -27.19 3.65
N ARG A 208 3.39 -26.44 4.28
CA ARG A 208 4.43 -26.95 5.19
C ARG A 208 3.95 -27.32 6.59
N GLY A 209 2.64 -27.20 6.87
CA GLY A 209 2.09 -27.55 8.16
C GLY A 209 2.45 -26.58 9.30
N SER A 210 2.79 -25.32 8.97
CA SER A 210 3.08 -24.32 9.99
C SER A 210 1.80 -23.90 10.73
N ALA A 211 1.93 -23.33 11.94
CA ALA A 211 0.82 -22.83 12.77
C ALA A 211 -0.01 -21.68 12.13
N VAL A 212 0.22 -21.37 10.86
CA VAL A 212 -0.44 -20.31 10.09
C VAL A 212 -1.80 -20.76 9.50
N GLN A 213 -2.15 -22.01 9.67
CA GLN A 213 -3.32 -22.69 9.10
C GLN A 213 -4.63 -21.92 9.30
N GLY A 214 -4.99 -21.63 10.53
CA GLY A 214 -6.22 -20.90 10.82
C GLY A 214 -6.22 -19.47 10.27
N ARG A 215 -5.04 -18.84 10.16
CA ARG A 215 -4.93 -17.50 9.56
C ARG A 215 -5.30 -17.52 8.07
N LEU A 216 -4.82 -18.51 7.31
CA LEU A 216 -5.14 -18.61 5.88
C LEU A 216 -6.64 -18.80 5.66
N PHE A 217 -7.30 -19.68 6.43
CA PHE A 217 -8.76 -19.87 6.37
C PHE A 217 -9.51 -18.56 6.57
N TRP A 218 -9.24 -17.83 7.66
CA TRP A 218 -9.90 -16.56 7.95
C TRP A 218 -9.58 -15.47 6.93
N THR A 219 -8.33 -15.48 6.39
CA THR A 219 -7.94 -14.52 5.35
C THR A 219 -8.71 -14.75 4.06
N ILE A 220 -8.78 -15.99 3.56
CA ILE A 220 -9.51 -16.29 2.33
C ILE A 220 -11.00 -15.99 2.50
N THR A 221 -11.60 -16.44 3.60
CA THR A 221 -13.04 -16.24 3.85
C THR A 221 -13.37 -14.74 3.91
N SER A 222 -12.67 -13.96 4.73
CA SER A 222 -12.95 -12.53 4.87
C SER A 222 -12.59 -11.74 3.60
N PHE A 223 -11.53 -12.11 2.89
CA PHE A 223 -11.16 -11.52 1.61
C PHE A 223 -12.28 -11.72 0.58
N THR A 224 -12.75 -12.96 0.41
CA THR A 224 -13.81 -13.29 -0.57
C THR A 224 -15.10 -12.58 -0.23
N VAL A 225 -15.56 -12.68 1.02
CA VAL A 225 -16.82 -12.02 1.45
C VAL A 225 -16.72 -10.51 1.28
N CYS A 226 -15.64 -9.90 1.73
CA CYS A 226 -15.45 -8.45 1.61
C CYS A 226 -15.36 -8.02 0.14
N THR A 227 -14.67 -8.78 -0.72
CA THR A 227 -14.57 -8.49 -2.17
C THR A 227 -15.96 -8.52 -2.82
N VAL A 228 -16.80 -9.52 -2.51
CA VAL A 228 -18.17 -9.60 -3.03
C VAL A 228 -18.99 -8.40 -2.55
N LEU A 229 -18.96 -8.09 -1.25
CA LEU A 229 -19.73 -6.97 -0.69
C LEU A 229 -19.28 -5.64 -1.28
N LEU A 230 -17.98 -5.42 -1.44
CA LEU A 230 -17.45 -4.19 -2.03
C LEU A 230 -17.79 -4.09 -3.52
N PHE A 231 -17.70 -5.18 -4.28
CA PHE A 231 -18.05 -5.17 -5.71
C PHE A 231 -19.48 -4.70 -5.91
N PHE A 232 -20.46 -5.31 -5.23
CA PHE A 232 -21.85 -4.92 -5.35
C PHE A 232 -22.21 -3.60 -4.64
N GLY A 233 -21.43 -3.23 -3.63
CA GLY A 233 -21.66 -2.01 -2.85
C GLY A 233 -21.00 -0.75 -3.43
N THR A 234 -20.02 -0.87 -4.31
CA THR A 234 -19.26 0.29 -4.79
C THR A 234 -19.19 0.42 -6.31
N GLN A 235 -19.44 -0.66 -7.06
CA GLN A 235 -19.37 -0.63 -8.52
C GLN A 235 -20.68 -0.06 -9.09
N ALA A 236 -20.57 0.76 -10.13
CA ALA A 236 -21.74 1.25 -10.86
C ALA A 236 -22.49 0.09 -11.52
N GLN A 237 -23.83 0.09 -11.43
CA GLN A 237 -24.64 -1.04 -11.91
C GLN A 237 -24.44 -1.29 -13.42
N GLY A 238 -24.28 -0.24 -14.22
CA GLY A 238 -24.01 -0.36 -15.65
C GLY A 238 -22.65 -1.01 -15.98
N LEU A 239 -21.76 -1.14 -15.00
CA LEU A 239 -20.42 -1.70 -15.18
C LEU A 239 -20.28 -3.13 -14.64
N TYR A 240 -21.34 -3.73 -14.09
CA TYR A 240 -21.29 -5.10 -13.55
C TYR A 240 -20.91 -6.18 -14.58
N ALA A 241 -21.18 -5.95 -15.86
CA ALA A 241 -20.79 -6.87 -16.95
C ALA A 241 -19.52 -6.43 -17.69
N ALA A 242 -19.00 -5.25 -17.41
CA ALA A 242 -17.84 -4.71 -18.09
C ALA A 242 -16.54 -5.33 -17.56
N THR A 243 -15.59 -5.56 -18.44
CA THR A 243 -14.26 -6.09 -18.08
C THR A 243 -13.22 -4.96 -18.14
N TYR A 244 -12.60 -4.71 -16.98
CA TYR A 244 -11.48 -3.79 -16.83
C TYR A 244 -10.25 -4.53 -16.32
N CYS A 245 -9.06 -4.09 -16.71
CA CYS A 245 -7.81 -4.71 -16.30
C CYS A 245 -7.17 -4.03 -15.07
N ASP A 246 -7.62 -2.84 -14.69
CA ASP A 246 -7.08 -1.99 -13.62
C ASP A 246 -8.03 -1.84 -12.41
N THR A 247 -9.23 -2.42 -12.49
CA THR A 247 -10.17 -2.49 -11.36
C THR A 247 -10.84 -3.86 -11.27
N ILE A 248 -11.40 -4.20 -10.09
CA ILE A 248 -12.14 -5.45 -9.88
C ILE A 248 -13.35 -5.47 -10.83
N SER A 249 -13.43 -6.51 -11.64
CA SER A 249 -14.47 -6.75 -12.64
C SER A 249 -14.85 -8.24 -12.66
N PRO A 250 -15.89 -8.67 -13.39
CA PRO A 250 -16.38 -10.06 -13.33
C PRO A 250 -15.31 -11.15 -13.48
N PRO A 251 -14.32 -11.06 -14.38
CA PRO A 251 -13.27 -12.09 -14.47
C PRO A 251 -12.49 -12.27 -13.16
N HIS A 252 -12.20 -11.18 -12.46
CA HIS A 252 -11.53 -11.21 -11.17
C HIS A 252 -12.43 -11.83 -10.09
N MET A 253 -13.72 -11.51 -10.10
CA MET A 253 -14.69 -12.08 -9.17
C MET A 253 -14.81 -13.60 -9.34
N PHE A 254 -14.89 -14.10 -10.59
CA PHE A 254 -14.94 -15.53 -10.86
C PHE A 254 -13.63 -16.23 -10.49
N ALA A 255 -12.49 -15.62 -10.73
CA ALA A 255 -11.19 -16.15 -10.32
C ALA A 255 -11.07 -16.26 -8.79
N ILE A 256 -11.47 -15.21 -8.05
CA ILE A 256 -11.46 -15.21 -6.58
C ILE A 256 -12.47 -16.25 -6.04
N ALA A 257 -13.67 -16.32 -6.59
CA ALA A 257 -14.68 -17.27 -6.15
C ALA A 257 -14.26 -18.72 -6.39
N SER A 258 -13.69 -19.03 -7.56
CA SER A 258 -13.20 -20.39 -7.88
C SER A 258 -12.06 -20.82 -6.95
N ALA A 259 -11.11 -19.92 -6.67
CA ALA A 259 -10.05 -20.20 -5.70
C ALA A 259 -10.61 -20.42 -4.29
N ALA A 260 -11.60 -19.61 -3.87
CA ALA A 260 -12.23 -19.72 -2.57
C ALA A 260 -13.02 -21.04 -2.40
N LEU A 261 -13.74 -21.49 -3.44
CA LEU A 261 -14.48 -22.76 -3.45
C LEU A 261 -13.57 -23.97 -3.17
N VAL A 262 -12.32 -23.92 -3.61
CA VAL A 262 -11.33 -24.97 -3.34
C VAL A 262 -10.65 -24.75 -1.98
N MET A 263 -10.19 -23.54 -1.71
CA MET A 263 -9.31 -23.29 -0.56
C MET A 263 -10.04 -23.18 0.77
N ILE A 264 -11.28 -22.67 0.82
CA ILE A 264 -12.03 -22.59 2.09
C ILE A 264 -12.25 -23.98 2.68
N PRO A 265 -12.84 -24.98 1.98
CA PRO A 265 -12.98 -26.32 2.53
C PRO A 265 -11.62 -27.00 2.78
N ALA A 266 -10.64 -26.84 1.90
CA ALA A 266 -9.31 -27.44 2.07
C ALA A 266 -8.59 -26.92 3.34
N THR A 267 -8.69 -25.63 3.61
CA THR A 267 -8.08 -25.02 4.82
C THR A 267 -8.89 -25.31 6.09
N TYR A 268 -10.21 -25.52 5.99
CA TYR A 268 -11.06 -25.92 7.09
C TYR A 268 -10.79 -27.36 7.53
N VAL A 269 -10.82 -28.32 6.58
CA VAL A 269 -10.58 -29.74 6.84
C VAL A 269 -9.10 -30.00 7.23
N HIS A 270 -8.18 -29.26 6.65
CA HIS A 270 -6.73 -29.33 6.89
C HIS A 270 -6.17 -30.74 6.74
N PRO A 271 -6.02 -31.28 5.53
CA PRO A 271 -5.45 -32.58 5.30
C PRO A 271 -4.04 -32.72 5.91
N ASP A 272 -3.73 -33.85 6.53
CA ASP A 272 -2.42 -34.11 7.16
C ASP A 272 -1.28 -34.16 6.13
N ARG A 273 -1.56 -34.70 4.94
CA ARG A 273 -0.59 -34.88 3.88
C ARG A 273 -0.33 -33.56 3.13
N TRP A 274 0.93 -33.16 3.06
CA TRP A 274 1.35 -31.91 2.40
C TRP A 274 1.07 -31.92 0.89
N GLU A 275 1.11 -33.12 0.24
CA GLU A 275 0.83 -33.27 -1.19
C GLU A 275 -0.63 -32.90 -1.52
N ILE A 276 -1.57 -33.26 -0.64
CA ILE A 276 -2.99 -32.89 -0.80
C ILE A 276 -3.16 -31.38 -0.65
N ARG A 277 -2.49 -30.78 0.33
CA ARG A 277 -2.48 -29.31 0.52
C ARG A 277 -1.89 -28.59 -0.69
N LEU A 278 -0.77 -29.08 -1.21
CA LEU A 278 -0.17 -28.52 -2.42
C LEU A 278 -1.07 -28.69 -3.63
N GLY A 279 -1.70 -29.87 -3.81
CA GLY A 279 -2.66 -30.12 -4.87
C GLY A 279 -3.86 -29.19 -4.82
N ALA A 280 -4.42 -28.94 -3.62
CA ALA A 280 -5.52 -27.99 -3.45
C ALA A 280 -5.09 -26.56 -3.80
N ALA A 281 -3.91 -26.11 -3.34
CA ALA A 281 -3.39 -24.79 -3.67
C ALA A 281 -3.12 -24.63 -5.17
N ALA A 282 -2.54 -25.65 -5.81
CA ALA A 282 -2.28 -25.65 -7.25
C ALA A 282 -3.59 -25.65 -8.07
N LEU A 283 -4.59 -26.44 -7.66
CA LEU A 283 -5.92 -26.44 -8.28
C LEU A 283 -6.59 -25.07 -8.17
N ALA A 284 -6.60 -24.48 -6.99
CA ALA A 284 -7.19 -23.16 -6.75
C ALA A 284 -6.52 -22.07 -7.62
N GLY A 285 -5.19 -22.02 -7.61
CA GLY A 285 -4.44 -21.07 -8.44
C GLY A 285 -4.60 -21.32 -9.94
N GLY A 286 -4.61 -22.59 -10.35
CA GLY A 286 -4.81 -22.99 -11.74
C GLY A 286 -6.20 -22.63 -12.27
N LEU A 287 -7.25 -22.87 -11.50
CA LEU A 287 -8.63 -22.47 -11.86
C LEU A 287 -8.78 -20.96 -11.94
N ALA A 288 -8.26 -20.22 -10.96
CA ALA A 288 -8.29 -18.75 -10.96
C ALA A 288 -7.60 -18.19 -12.20
N LEU A 289 -6.40 -18.67 -12.50
CA LEU A 289 -5.63 -18.24 -13.67
C LEU A 289 -6.34 -18.63 -14.98
N ALA A 290 -6.86 -19.85 -15.10
CA ALA A 290 -7.57 -20.30 -16.28
C ALA A 290 -8.81 -19.45 -16.56
N LEU A 291 -9.58 -19.09 -15.53
CA LEU A 291 -10.76 -18.23 -15.67
C LEU A 291 -10.35 -16.80 -16.07
N LEU A 292 -9.30 -16.23 -15.47
CA LEU A 292 -8.79 -14.92 -15.88
C LEU A 292 -8.35 -14.91 -17.35
N LEU A 293 -7.60 -15.92 -17.78
CA LEU A 293 -7.12 -16.03 -19.17
C LEU A 293 -8.27 -16.24 -20.16
N ALA A 294 -9.30 -17.01 -19.78
CA ALA A 294 -10.45 -17.29 -20.63
C ALA A 294 -11.41 -16.08 -20.74
N MET A 295 -11.63 -15.36 -19.65
CA MET A 295 -12.63 -14.27 -19.58
C MET A 295 -12.05 -12.89 -19.89
N ALA A 296 -10.74 -12.70 -19.66
CA ALA A 296 -10.06 -11.41 -19.83
C ALA A 296 -8.65 -11.58 -20.44
N PRO A 297 -8.52 -12.18 -21.64
CA PRO A 297 -7.22 -12.41 -22.28
C PRO A 297 -6.46 -11.10 -22.52
N GLN A 298 -7.16 -10.00 -22.75
CA GLN A 298 -6.56 -8.67 -22.90
C GLN A 298 -5.83 -8.17 -21.64
N CYS A 299 -6.16 -8.71 -20.46
CA CYS A 299 -5.53 -8.31 -19.20
C CYS A 299 -4.22 -9.07 -18.91
N VAL A 300 -3.80 -9.98 -19.76
CA VAL A 300 -2.50 -10.67 -19.63
C VAL A 300 -1.33 -9.68 -19.63
N GLY A 301 -1.46 -8.56 -20.37
CA GLY A 301 -0.49 -7.47 -20.37
C GLY A 301 -0.50 -6.58 -19.13
N GLY A 302 -1.19 -6.98 -18.05
CA GLY A 302 -1.35 -6.18 -16.82
C GLY A 302 -2.48 -5.16 -16.89
N ALA A 303 -2.49 -4.22 -15.95
CA ALA A 303 -3.54 -3.19 -15.83
C ALA A 303 -3.76 -2.38 -17.12
N PHE A 304 -2.75 -2.24 -17.94
CA PHE A 304 -2.79 -1.48 -19.20
C PHE A 304 -2.75 -2.39 -20.44
N GLY A 305 -2.99 -3.70 -20.29
CA GLY A 305 -2.90 -4.68 -21.39
C GLY A 305 -3.92 -4.45 -22.51
N GLY A 306 -5.15 -4.04 -22.14
CA GLY A 306 -6.23 -3.75 -23.07
C GLY A 306 -6.28 -2.31 -23.62
N MET A 307 -5.23 -1.51 -23.39
CA MET A 307 -5.22 -0.10 -23.77
C MET A 307 -5.11 0.09 -25.29
N ASP A 308 -5.92 1.01 -25.83
CA ASP A 308 -5.85 1.41 -27.23
C ASP A 308 -4.44 1.92 -27.57
N PRO A 309 -3.89 1.57 -28.78
CA PRO A 309 -2.56 2.00 -29.19
C PRO A 309 -2.35 3.52 -29.20
N LEU A 310 -3.36 4.32 -29.55
CA LEU A 310 -3.27 5.77 -29.50
C LEU A 310 -3.16 6.27 -28.07
N VAL A 311 -3.99 5.74 -27.16
CA VAL A 311 -3.92 6.07 -25.72
C VAL A 311 -2.57 5.68 -25.15
N ARG A 312 -2.04 4.52 -25.53
CA ARG A 312 -0.70 4.08 -25.12
C ARG A 312 0.37 5.07 -25.60
N THR A 313 0.32 5.51 -26.85
CA THR A 313 1.34 6.40 -27.44
C THR A 313 1.27 7.81 -26.89
N TYR A 314 0.08 8.40 -26.78
CA TYR A 314 -0.08 9.83 -26.46
C TYR A 314 -0.30 10.12 -24.98
N TRP A 315 -0.72 9.11 -24.19
CA TRP A 315 -0.97 9.27 -22.77
C TRP A 315 -0.04 8.41 -21.91
N TYR A 316 -0.10 7.07 -22.02
CA TYR A 316 0.62 6.19 -21.11
C TYR A 316 2.14 6.37 -21.16
N SER A 317 2.71 6.58 -22.33
CA SER A 317 4.17 6.84 -22.48
C SER A 317 4.62 8.12 -21.75
N ASN A 318 3.70 9.00 -21.39
CA ASN A 318 3.96 10.23 -20.63
C ASN A 318 3.61 10.11 -19.15
N VAL A 319 3.00 9.00 -18.70
CA VAL A 319 2.70 8.71 -17.28
C VAL A 319 3.94 8.07 -16.64
N THR A 320 4.94 8.91 -16.34
CA THR A 320 6.27 8.46 -15.92
C THR A 320 6.24 7.56 -14.69
N GLU A 321 5.32 7.76 -13.75
CA GLU A 321 5.18 6.95 -12.55
C GLU A 321 4.67 5.52 -12.82
N GLY A 322 3.97 5.30 -13.93
CA GLY A 322 3.52 3.97 -14.40
C GLY A 322 4.60 3.19 -15.15
N LEU A 323 5.70 3.83 -15.51
CA LEU A 323 6.77 3.23 -16.28
C LEU A 323 7.81 2.53 -15.37
N PRO A 324 8.62 1.63 -15.94
CA PRO A 324 9.75 1.02 -15.24
C PRO A 324 10.77 2.04 -14.74
N ILE A 325 11.51 1.66 -13.70
CA ILE A 325 12.48 2.54 -13.03
C ILE A 325 13.59 3.03 -13.97
N TRP A 326 13.98 2.24 -14.95
CA TRP A 326 15.01 2.62 -15.95
C TRP A 326 14.54 3.67 -16.97
N HIS A 327 13.23 4.00 -17.02
CA HIS A 327 12.69 5.13 -17.78
C HIS A 327 12.68 6.43 -16.99
N GLN A 328 13.02 6.39 -15.69
CA GLN A 328 13.08 7.59 -14.86
C GLN A 328 14.42 8.32 -15.04
N PRO A 329 14.46 9.66 -14.89
CA PRO A 329 15.72 10.37 -14.75
C PRO A 329 16.54 9.76 -13.61
N TRP A 330 17.83 9.54 -13.83
CA TRP A 330 18.68 8.78 -12.89
C TRP A 330 18.67 9.34 -11.45
N ARG A 331 18.59 10.67 -11.28
CA ARG A 331 18.49 11.31 -9.96
C ARG A 331 17.19 10.94 -9.25
N VAL A 332 16.07 10.92 -9.98
CA VAL A 332 14.78 10.53 -9.46
C VAL A 332 14.80 9.05 -9.07
N ALA A 333 15.31 8.19 -9.95
CA ALA A 333 15.43 6.75 -9.69
C ALA A 333 16.29 6.47 -8.44
N LEU A 334 17.44 7.14 -8.28
CA LEU A 334 18.29 7.00 -7.10
C LEU A 334 17.61 7.49 -5.82
N ASN A 335 16.98 8.66 -5.86
CA ASN A 335 16.31 9.23 -4.70
C ASN A 335 15.18 8.31 -4.21
N LEU A 336 14.31 7.86 -5.13
CA LEU A 336 13.21 6.96 -4.80
C LEU A 336 13.72 5.60 -4.29
N SER A 337 14.81 5.07 -4.85
CA SER A 337 15.39 3.77 -4.47
C SER A 337 16.18 3.81 -3.16
N ALA A 338 16.59 4.97 -2.68
CA ALA A 338 17.50 5.10 -1.54
C ALA A 338 16.97 4.38 -0.28
N GLY A 339 15.66 4.49 -0.01
CA GLY A 339 15.00 3.79 1.09
C GLY A 339 15.03 2.26 0.95
N LEU A 340 14.86 1.74 -0.27
CA LEU A 340 14.93 0.31 -0.55
C LEU A 340 16.36 -0.22 -0.41
N VAL A 341 17.34 0.52 -0.92
CA VAL A 341 18.77 0.16 -0.79
C VAL A 341 19.18 0.13 0.67
N ALA A 342 18.79 1.14 1.46
CA ALA A 342 19.00 1.18 2.90
C ALA A 342 18.36 -0.04 3.59
N GLY A 343 17.13 -0.39 3.21
CA GLY A 343 16.42 -1.58 3.70
C GLY A 343 17.11 -2.88 3.35
N ALA A 344 17.56 -3.06 2.10
CA ALA A 344 18.25 -4.27 1.65
C ALA A 344 19.60 -4.45 2.36
N ILE A 345 20.40 -3.40 2.50
CA ILE A 345 21.66 -3.42 3.25
C ILE A 345 21.39 -3.78 4.72
N SER A 346 20.41 -3.12 5.35
CA SER A 346 20.01 -3.38 6.73
C SER A 346 19.56 -4.82 6.93
N TRP A 347 18.75 -5.35 5.99
CA TRP A 347 18.28 -6.74 6.03
C TRP A 347 19.43 -7.74 5.93
N PHE A 348 20.35 -7.53 5.01
CA PHE A 348 21.53 -8.39 4.83
C PHE A 348 22.37 -8.43 6.10
N LEU A 349 22.71 -7.27 6.67
CA LEU A 349 23.55 -7.16 7.87
C LEU A 349 22.88 -7.72 9.11
N LEU A 350 21.55 -7.62 9.24
CA LEU A 350 20.79 -8.18 10.35
C LEU A 350 20.57 -9.69 10.21
N SER A 351 20.36 -10.20 9.00
CA SER A 351 20.06 -11.61 8.75
C SER A 351 21.20 -12.53 9.20
N ALA A 352 22.46 -12.05 9.10
CA ALA A 352 23.64 -12.76 9.57
C ALA A 352 23.76 -12.81 11.10
N ARG A 353 23.12 -11.89 11.82
CA ARG A 353 23.27 -11.71 13.29
C ARG A 353 22.11 -12.25 14.11
N LEU A 354 20.89 -12.21 13.56
CA LEU A 354 19.68 -12.62 14.28
C LEU A 354 19.49 -14.14 14.27
N ARG A 355 18.84 -14.65 15.31
CA ARG A 355 18.48 -16.07 15.50
C ARG A 355 17.03 -16.17 15.98
N GLY A 356 16.45 -17.36 15.94
CA GLY A 356 15.12 -17.65 16.49
C GLY A 356 14.01 -16.81 15.84
N ASP A 357 13.08 -16.33 16.65
CA ASP A 357 11.88 -15.61 16.21
C ASP A 357 12.19 -14.28 15.54
N ALA A 358 13.18 -13.55 16.02
CA ALA A 358 13.59 -12.29 15.39
C ALA A 358 14.08 -12.50 13.95
N ARG A 359 14.81 -13.60 13.71
CA ARG A 359 15.23 -13.98 12.34
C ARG A 359 14.03 -14.35 11.47
N ARG A 360 13.05 -15.11 12.00
CA ARG A 360 11.83 -15.47 11.25
C ARG A 360 11.05 -14.22 10.86
N GLN A 361 10.86 -13.27 11.78
CA GLN A 361 10.18 -12.01 11.51
C GLN A 361 10.91 -11.18 10.46
N LEU A 362 12.25 -11.12 10.52
CA LEU A 362 13.07 -10.45 9.53
C LEU A 362 12.94 -11.10 8.13
N LEU A 363 12.93 -12.43 8.05
CA LEU A 363 12.73 -13.17 6.81
C LEU A 363 11.32 -12.94 6.23
N THR A 364 10.30 -12.85 7.09
CA THR A 364 8.93 -12.51 6.67
C THR A 364 8.91 -11.13 5.97
N ILE A 365 9.49 -10.11 6.58
CA ILE A 365 9.54 -8.77 5.94
C ILE A 365 10.41 -8.82 4.68
N GLY A 366 11.55 -9.51 4.72
CA GLY A 366 12.44 -9.65 3.56
C GLY A 366 11.76 -10.23 2.34
N PHE A 367 10.85 -11.20 2.54
CA PHE A 367 10.02 -11.74 1.46
C PHE A 367 9.18 -10.65 0.78
N PHE A 368 8.46 -9.82 1.54
CA PHE A 368 7.62 -8.76 1.00
C PHE A 368 8.43 -7.60 0.42
N VAL A 369 9.57 -7.25 1.03
CA VAL A 369 10.51 -6.26 0.46
C VAL A 369 11.04 -6.75 -0.89
N PHE A 370 11.44 -8.03 -0.99
CA PHE A 370 11.90 -8.61 -2.25
C PHE A 370 10.84 -8.52 -3.35
N PHE A 371 9.60 -8.93 -3.07
CA PHE A 371 8.50 -8.79 -4.04
C PHE A 371 8.23 -7.31 -4.37
N GLY A 372 8.25 -6.44 -3.38
CA GLY A 372 8.09 -5.01 -3.58
C GLY A 372 9.17 -4.40 -4.48
N VAL A 373 10.44 -4.82 -4.31
CA VAL A 373 11.54 -4.41 -5.19
C VAL A 373 11.29 -4.87 -6.63
N LEU A 374 10.92 -6.13 -6.85
CA LEU A 374 10.63 -6.64 -8.19
C LEU A 374 9.51 -5.84 -8.88
N LEU A 375 8.43 -5.54 -8.16
CA LEU A 375 7.34 -4.72 -8.68
C LEU A 375 7.78 -3.29 -8.98
N SER A 376 8.60 -2.69 -8.11
CA SER A 376 9.09 -1.32 -8.27
C SER A 376 10.04 -1.16 -9.46
N LEU A 377 10.70 -2.23 -9.89
CA LEU A 377 11.49 -2.21 -11.12
C LEU A 377 10.59 -2.07 -12.36
N LEU A 378 9.40 -2.64 -12.34
CA LEU A 378 8.46 -2.66 -13.47
C LEU A 378 7.52 -1.45 -13.47
N VAL A 379 7.10 -0.99 -12.28
CA VAL A 379 6.16 0.13 -12.11
C VAL A 379 6.66 0.98 -10.94
N VAL A 380 7.26 2.13 -11.25
CA VAL A 380 8.01 2.90 -10.24
C VAL A 380 7.16 3.41 -9.08
N ARG A 381 5.88 3.71 -9.30
CA ARG A 381 5.00 4.20 -8.21
C ARG A 381 4.77 3.17 -7.09
N THR A 382 4.99 1.86 -7.33
CA THR A 382 4.90 0.83 -6.29
C THR A 382 6.06 0.89 -5.28
N ILE A 383 7.08 1.72 -5.56
CA ILE A 383 8.27 1.89 -4.71
C ILE A 383 7.93 2.42 -3.31
N SER A 384 6.84 3.19 -3.18
CA SER A 384 6.36 3.70 -1.89
C SER A 384 5.89 2.56 -0.96
N VAL A 385 5.20 1.56 -1.49
CA VAL A 385 4.81 0.35 -0.74
C VAL A 385 6.03 -0.46 -0.34
N ALA A 386 6.94 -0.69 -1.28
CA ALA A 386 8.18 -1.43 -1.02
C ALA A 386 9.06 -0.74 0.03
N THR A 387 9.17 0.60 -0.05
CA THR A 387 9.88 1.42 0.94
C THR A 387 9.23 1.33 2.31
N ALA A 388 7.90 1.41 2.39
CA ALA A 388 7.18 1.24 3.65
C ALA A 388 7.49 -0.12 4.31
N PHE A 389 7.56 -1.20 3.52
CA PHE A 389 7.93 -2.52 4.05
C PHE A 389 9.40 -2.61 4.50
N ALA A 390 10.30 -1.84 3.89
CA ALA A 390 11.71 -1.80 4.27
C ALA A 390 11.97 -1.02 5.57
N ILE A 391 11.13 -0.04 5.92
CA ILE A 391 11.31 0.84 7.08
C ILE A 391 11.52 0.07 8.40
N PRO A 392 10.71 -0.94 8.79
CA PRO A 392 10.94 -1.66 10.04
C PRO A 392 12.31 -2.35 10.14
N VAL A 393 12.84 -2.79 9.00
CA VAL A 393 14.16 -3.44 8.91
C VAL A 393 15.28 -2.40 9.11
N THR A 394 15.22 -1.30 8.35
CA THR A 394 16.18 -0.18 8.48
C THR A 394 16.18 0.36 9.90
N ALA A 395 15.02 0.57 10.48
CA ALA A 395 14.85 1.05 11.85
C ALA A 395 15.43 0.07 12.90
N SER A 396 15.28 -1.25 12.67
CA SER A 396 15.88 -2.27 13.52
C SER A 396 17.42 -2.22 13.46
N PHE A 397 17.98 -1.95 12.27
CA PHE A 397 19.42 -1.80 12.10
C PHE A 397 19.92 -0.51 12.77
N ILE A 398 19.20 0.61 12.65
CA ILE A 398 19.51 1.86 13.36
C ILE A 398 19.56 1.62 14.88
N ALA A 399 18.65 0.83 15.45
CA ALA A 399 18.69 0.50 16.87
C ALA A 399 19.94 -0.30 17.24
N VAL A 400 20.48 -1.15 16.37
CA VAL A 400 21.77 -1.82 16.56
C VAL A 400 22.93 -0.82 16.54
N LEU A 401 22.95 0.09 15.56
CA LEU A 401 23.98 1.15 15.46
C LEU A 401 23.94 2.08 16.68
N PHE A 402 22.75 2.44 17.13
CA PHE A 402 22.57 3.29 18.31
C PHE A 402 23.11 2.63 19.59
N ARG A 403 22.88 1.33 19.78
CA ARG A 403 23.49 0.58 20.90
C ARG A 403 25.01 0.55 20.78
N ALA A 404 25.55 0.33 19.57
CA ALA A 404 27.00 0.38 19.33
C ALA A 404 27.58 1.78 19.62
N TYR A 405 26.87 2.85 19.26
CA TYR A 405 27.24 4.23 19.56
C TYR A 405 27.35 4.47 21.08
N ARG A 406 26.37 4.00 21.85
CA ARG A 406 26.40 4.15 23.32
C ARG A 406 27.56 3.42 23.97
N GLN A 407 28.06 2.35 23.38
CA GLN A 407 29.19 1.54 23.89
C GLN A 407 30.56 2.00 23.34
N ALA A 408 30.58 2.80 22.27
CA ALA A 408 31.81 3.24 21.64
C ALA A 408 32.59 4.21 22.54
N LYS A 409 33.85 3.90 22.79
CA LYS A 409 34.78 4.76 23.57
C LYS A 409 35.61 5.69 22.68
N ILE A 410 35.83 5.30 21.43
CA ILE A 410 36.67 6.04 20.46
C ILE A 410 35.82 7.12 19.79
N PRO A 411 36.18 8.41 19.86
CA PRO A 411 35.40 9.52 19.27
C PRO A 411 35.16 9.36 17.77
N ALA A 412 36.16 8.99 16.98
CA ALA A 412 35.99 8.75 15.53
C ALA A 412 34.95 7.68 15.23
N ARG A 413 34.89 6.59 16.00
CA ARG A 413 33.88 5.55 15.88
C ARG A 413 32.47 6.08 16.19
N ARG A 414 32.33 6.95 17.20
CA ARG A 414 31.06 7.59 17.54
C ARG A 414 30.57 8.47 16.40
N ILE A 415 31.44 9.28 15.82
CA ILE A 415 31.11 10.15 14.67
C ILE A 415 30.64 9.31 13.47
N GLY A 416 31.38 8.24 13.12
CA GLY A 416 31.00 7.35 12.03
C GLY A 416 29.64 6.67 12.24
N LEU A 417 29.32 6.25 13.48
CA LEU A 417 28.03 5.64 13.81
C LEU A 417 26.89 6.65 13.74
N ILE A 418 27.09 7.90 14.20
CA ILE A 418 26.09 8.98 14.05
C ILE A 418 25.84 9.26 12.57
N ALA A 419 26.92 9.43 11.77
CA ALA A 419 26.79 9.66 10.34
C ALA A 419 25.99 8.55 9.65
N ALA A 420 26.27 7.28 9.95
CA ALA A 420 25.53 6.13 9.43
C ALA A 420 24.05 6.17 9.83
N ILE A 421 23.75 6.52 11.08
CA ILE A 421 22.36 6.66 11.56
C ILE A 421 21.64 7.78 10.80
N LEU A 422 22.26 8.94 10.63
CA LEU A 422 21.65 10.07 9.94
C LEU A 422 21.36 9.76 8.46
N VAL A 423 22.29 9.10 7.76
CA VAL A 423 22.08 8.65 6.38
C VAL A 423 20.91 7.68 6.26
N LEU A 424 20.76 6.77 7.22
CA LEU A 424 19.65 5.79 7.24
C LEU A 424 18.32 6.42 7.67
N LEU A 425 18.32 7.48 8.46
CA LEU A 425 17.09 8.17 8.88
C LEU A 425 16.49 9.00 7.75
N VAL A 426 17.30 9.55 6.84
CA VAL A 426 16.83 10.36 5.72
C VAL A 426 17.48 9.83 4.43
N PRO A 427 17.08 8.62 4.00
CA PRO A 427 17.65 8.05 2.79
C PRO A 427 17.27 8.91 1.58
N GLY A 428 18.25 9.32 0.79
CA GLY A 428 18.05 10.16 -0.39
C GLY A 428 18.33 11.66 -0.19
N ALA A 429 18.43 12.16 1.05
CA ALA A 429 18.69 13.59 1.29
C ALA A 429 20.01 14.08 0.62
N ALA A 430 21.02 13.23 0.55
CA ALA A 430 22.30 13.55 -0.10
C ALA A 430 22.24 13.55 -1.64
N ILE A 431 21.13 13.10 -2.24
CA ILE A 431 20.96 12.96 -3.70
C ILE A 431 20.10 14.12 -4.24
N SER A 432 19.31 14.75 -3.36
CA SER A 432 18.41 15.85 -3.71
C SER A 432 19.07 17.23 -3.75
N SER A 433 20.31 17.35 -3.26
CA SER A 433 21.18 18.53 -3.38
C SER A 433 22.04 18.44 -4.64
#